data_72a66e7c3034deee0e9bd576cd55e0a5
#
_entry.id   72a66e7c3034deee0e9bd576cd55e0a5
#
_cell.length_a   1.000
_cell.length_b   1.000
_cell.length_c   1.000
_cell.angle_alpha   90.00
_cell.angle_beta   90.00
_cell.angle_gamma   90.00
#
_symmetry.space_group_name_H-M   'P 1'
#
loop_
_entity.id
_entity.type
_entity.pdbx_description
1 polymer ?
#
loop_
_entity_poly.entity_id
_entity_poly.type
_entity_poly.pdbx_seq_one_letter_code
_entity_poly.pdbx_strand_id
1 'polypeptide(L)'
;MTDDRIIRTLPADLLTPVGAYLLLREALGTPAFLLESVERGEQVGRHSFLAAGCETTDSLEEAMAFTATRPGPGPGDPPFVGGAVGHLSYDWATELEPVPLPPAHPDDAGLPLMRFMLADSVVAFDHVRRTMSLIGPRKAVERLVVVLSKPPAAAAAAPRPEGAAHREITRERYMAAVETAREHIAAGDAFQIVPSQRLRRQTGASPFAIYRALRGVNPSPYMFLLDNGAFQLVGSSPEVHVRLDLDGTCELRPIAGTRPRSADRAQDDALANELLASEKDRAEHVMLVDLARNDLGRVCEPGSIRVARSMVVERYSHVMHIVSNVFGQLREDQDAASLLRATFPAGTLSGAPKVRAMQIISELERRRRGAYGGAIGYLGFGGDMDTCIAIRTIAMRDGVAYLQAGAGIVADSDPADEHQECLNKLAALGAAIDQAETGVYGP
;
A
#
# COMPACT_ATOMS: atom_id res chain seq x y z
N MET A 1 -21.11 -6.84 28.93
CA MET A 1 -20.39 -8.12 28.75
C MET A 1 -18.93 -7.82 29.02
N THR A 2 -18.32 -8.46 30.03
CA THR A 2 -16.90 -8.30 30.34
C THR A 2 -16.12 -8.77 29.12
N ASP A 3 -15.25 -7.91 28.60
CA ASP A 3 -14.37 -8.21 27.48
C ASP A 3 -13.41 -9.33 27.91
N ASP A 4 -13.66 -10.58 27.48
CA ASP A 4 -12.81 -11.76 27.78
C ASP A 4 -11.62 -11.84 26.80
N ARG A 5 -11.11 -10.68 26.34
CA ARG A 5 -9.94 -10.61 25.48
C ARG A 5 -8.69 -10.87 26.28
N ILE A 6 -7.78 -11.62 25.68
CA ILE A 6 -6.46 -11.91 26.26
C ILE A 6 -5.39 -11.71 25.21
N ILE A 7 -4.17 -11.46 25.69
CA ILE A 7 -2.94 -11.52 24.89
C ILE A 7 -2.11 -12.68 25.44
N ARG A 8 -1.79 -13.64 24.57
CA ARG A 8 -0.90 -14.76 24.89
C ARG A 8 0.33 -14.71 24.02
N THR A 9 1.48 -14.48 24.62
CA THR A 9 2.77 -14.41 23.91
C THR A 9 3.47 -15.75 23.92
N LEU A 10 3.94 -16.19 22.74
CA LEU A 10 4.65 -17.45 22.52
C LEU A 10 5.98 -17.18 21.79
N PRO A 11 7.00 -18.05 21.93
CA PRO A 11 8.19 -17.99 21.05
C PRO A 11 7.79 -18.15 19.57
N ALA A 12 8.48 -17.43 18.68
CA ALA A 12 8.27 -17.48 17.23
C ALA A 12 9.56 -17.77 16.45
N ASP A 13 10.53 -18.42 17.08
CA ASP A 13 11.81 -18.77 16.49
C ASP A 13 11.75 -19.93 15.49
N LEU A 14 10.70 -20.77 15.57
CA LEU A 14 10.45 -21.89 14.65
C LEU A 14 9.31 -21.65 13.65
N LEU A 15 8.58 -20.55 13.76
CA LEU A 15 7.44 -20.26 12.89
C LEU A 15 7.56 -18.86 12.32
N THR A 16 7.54 -18.75 10.97
CA THR A 16 7.53 -17.47 10.28
C THR A 16 6.11 -16.93 10.10
N PRO A 17 5.90 -15.61 9.92
CA PRO A 17 4.58 -15.06 9.60
C PRO A 17 3.93 -15.71 8.37
N VAL A 18 4.71 -16.02 7.35
CA VAL A 18 4.26 -16.70 6.13
C VAL A 18 3.76 -18.13 6.44
N GLY A 19 4.49 -18.88 7.28
CA GLY A 19 4.08 -20.21 7.73
C GLY A 19 2.82 -20.16 8.59
N ALA A 20 2.74 -19.20 9.51
CA ALA A 20 1.57 -18.96 10.35
C ALA A 20 0.32 -18.61 9.51
N TYR A 21 0.49 -17.75 8.49
CA TYR A 21 -0.59 -17.41 7.57
C TYR A 21 -1.17 -18.64 6.86
N LEU A 22 -0.32 -19.54 6.36
CA LEU A 22 -0.79 -20.79 5.74
C LEU A 22 -1.63 -21.64 6.70
N LEU A 23 -1.15 -21.82 7.92
CA LEU A 23 -1.86 -22.61 8.94
C LEU A 23 -3.21 -22.00 9.30
N LEU A 24 -3.25 -20.66 9.46
CA LEU A 24 -4.50 -19.95 9.78
C LEU A 24 -5.47 -20.01 8.62
N ARG A 25 -5.03 -19.74 7.39
CA ARG A 25 -5.87 -19.76 6.20
C ARG A 25 -6.45 -21.16 5.96
N GLU A 26 -5.66 -22.23 6.17
CA GLU A 26 -6.14 -23.61 6.06
C GLU A 26 -7.19 -23.95 7.13
N ALA A 27 -6.96 -23.53 8.37
CA ALA A 27 -7.82 -23.90 9.50
C ALA A 27 -9.08 -23.04 9.66
N LEU A 28 -9.02 -21.76 9.26
CA LEU A 28 -10.07 -20.76 9.49
C LEU A 28 -10.71 -20.26 8.20
N GLY A 29 -10.07 -20.46 7.04
CA GLY A 29 -10.57 -20.04 5.74
C GLY A 29 -10.26 -18.57 5.41
N THR A 30 -10.89 -18.10 4.34
CA THR A 30 -10.87 -16.70 3.90
C THR A 30 -12.15 -16.00 4.36
N PRO A 31 -12.18 -14.66 4.49
CA PRO A 31 -11.09 -13.71 4.24
C PRO A 31 -9.92 -13.80 5.20
N ALA A 32 -8.71 -13.53 4.70
CA ALA A 32 -7.47 -13.60 5.46
C ALA A 32 -6.48 -12.53 5.01
N PHE A 33 -5.63 -12.05 5.92
CA PHE A 33 -4.59 -11.10 5.58
C PHE A 33 -3.25 -11.44 6.22
N LEU A 34 -2.19 -10.96 5.58
CA LEU A 34 -0.83 -10.90 6.11
C LEU A 34 -0.26 -9.51 5.77
N LEU A 35 0.12 -8.77 6.80
CA LEU A 35 0.83 -7.50 6.70
C LEU A 35 2.23 -7.69 7.28
N GLU A 36 3.25 -7.41 6.49
CA GLU A 36 4.65 -7.50 6.91
C GLU A 36 5.39 -6.21 6.56
N SER A 37 6.48 -5.96 7.26
CA SER A 37 7.49 -5.02 6.82
C SER A 37 8.81 -5.77 6.73
N VAL A 38 9.50 -5.67 5.59
CA VAL A 38 10.67 -6.51 5.28
C VAL A 38 11.96 -5.69 5.14
N GLU A 39 11.91 -4.37 5.34
CA GLU A 39 13.09 -3.52 5.32
C GLU A 39 13.97 -3.69 6.57
N ARG A 40 15.29 -3.55 6.36
CA ARG A 40 16.27 -3.62 7.44
C ARG A 40 16.33 -2.28 8.17
N GLY A 41 15.77 -2.21 9.40
CA GLY A 41 15.86 -1.05 10.29
C GLY A 41 15.04 -1.26 11.57
N GLU A 42 15.48 -0.69 12.70
CA GLU A 42 14.84 -0.91 14.01
C GLU A 42 13.45 -0.26 14.17
N GLN A 43 13.09 0.70 13.30
CA GLN A 43 11.80 1.40 13.36
C GLN A 43 10.79 0.92 12.31
N VAL A 44 11.25 0.32 11.21
CA VAL A 44 10.42 -0.24 10.15
C VAL A 44 10.76 -1.72 10.04
N GLY A 45 9.77 -2.60 10.07
CA GLY A 45 10.00 -4.03 9.95
C GLY A 45 9.96 -4.81 11.26
N ARG A 46 9.63 -4.17 12.38
CA ARG A 46 9.59 -4.86 13.67
C ARG A 46 8.44 -5.84 13.79
N HIS A 47 7.26 -5.52 13.25
CA HIS A 47 6.06 -6.32 13.45
C HIS A 47 5.50 -6.85 12.14
N SER A 48 4.86 -8.03 12.22
CA SER A 48 3.98 -8.55 11.18
C SER A 48 2.65 -8.94 11.81
N PHE A 49 1.55 -8.70 11.08
CA PHE A 49 0.19 -8.95 11.56
C PHE A 49 -0.55 -9.85 10.61
N LEU A 50 -1.33 -10.80 11.14
CA LEU A 50 -2.12 -11.71 10.33
C LEU A 50 -3.38 -12.17 11.05
N ALA A 51 -4.42 -12.43 10.27
CA ALA A 51 -5.64 -13.09 10.70
C ALA A 51 -6.27 -13.85 9.53
N ALA A 52 -7.22 -14.74 9.84
CA ALA A 52 -8.00 -15.49 8.87
C ALA A 52 -9.41 -15.78 9.39
N GLY A 53 -10.34 -16.04 8.47
CA GLY A 53 -11.74 -16.27 8.80
C GLY A 53 -12.44 -14.99 9.30
N CYS A 54 -12.03 -13.82 8.79
CA CYS A 54 -12.60 -12.54 9.17
C CYS A 54 -13.98 -12.33 8.55
N GLU A 55 -14.87 -11.61 9.24
CA GLU A 55 -16.01 -10.97 8.61
C GLU A 55 -15.56 -9.80 7.74
N THR A 56 -16.40 -9.36 6.80
CA THR A 56 -16.04 -8.24 5.91
C THR A 56 -17.16 -7.20 5.85
N THR A 57 -16.77 -5.95 5.55
CA THR A 57 -17.67 -4.87 5.17
C THR A 57 -17.12 -4.06 4.02
N ASP A 58 -18.01 -3.49 3.21
CA ASP A 58 -17.71 -2.53 2.13
C ASP A 58 -18.04 -1.09 2.55
N SER A 59 -18.20 -0.83 3.86
CA SER A 59 -18.53 0.46 4.46
C SER A 59 -17.41 0.90 5.40
N LEU A 60 -16.91 2.13 5.19
CA LEU A 60 -15.96 2.77 6.10
C LEU A 60 -16.62 3.04 7.47
N GLU A 61 -17.89 3.41 7.48
CA GLU A 61 -18.66 3.68 8.70
C GLU A 61 -18.80 2.42 9.56
N GLU A 62 -19.08 1.26 8.94
CA GLU A 62 -19.15 -0.02 9.66
C GLU A 62 -17.78 -0.45 10.18
N ALA A 63 -16.73 -0.25 9.40
CA ALA A 63 -15.34 -0.51 9.82
C ALA A 63 -14.97 0.36 11.03
N MET A 64 -15.27 1.65 11.00
CA MET A 64 -15.08 2.58 12.13
C MET A 64 -15.90 2.20 13.36
N ALA A 65 -17.18 1.85 13.16
CA ALA A 65 -18.04 1.38 14.26
C ALA A 65 -17.45 0.12 14.91
N PHE A 66 -16.90 -0.81 14.12
CA PHE A 66 -16.24 -2.01 14.64
C PHE A 66 -15.00 -1.65 15.46
N THR A 67 -14.14 -0.74 14.97
CA THR A 67 -12.92 -0.34 15.69
C THR A 67 -13.21 0.36 17.02
N ALA A 68 -14.33 1.06 17.12
CA ALA A 68 -14.77 1.71 18.35
C ALA A 68 -15.29 0.72 19.44
N THR A 69 -15.48 -0.56 19.11
CA THR A 69 -16.02 -1.55 20.06
C THR A 69 -15.02 -2.06 21.09
N ARG A 70 -13.73 -1.79 20.91
CA ARG A 70 -12.64 -2.32 21.74
C ARG A 70 -11.62 -1.24 22.07
N PRO A 71 -10.93 -1.36 23.21
CA PRO A 71 -9.79 -0.50 23.51
C PRO A 71 -8.63 -0.80 22.58
N GLY A 72 -7.83 0.23 22.29
CA GLY A 72 -6.56 0.12 21.59
C GLY A 72 -5.48 -0.59 22.39
N PRO A 73 -4.26 -0.70 21.84
CA PRO A 73 -3.13 -1.33 22.51
C PRO A 73 -2.74 -0.58 23.80
N GLY A 74 -2.45 -1.37 24.85
CA GLY A 74 -1.91 -0.87 26.09
C GLY A 74 -0.38 -0.78 26.07
N PRO A 75 0.24 -0.25 27.15
CA PRO A 75 1.69 -0.18 27.26
C PRO A 75 2.34 -1.56 27.14
N GLY A 76 3.20 -1.73 26.14
CA GLY A 76 3.93 -2.97 25.88
C GLY A 76 3.24 -3.96 24.95
N ASP A 77 2.01 -3.70 24.54
CA ASP A 77 1.30 -4.48 23.53
C ASP A 77 1.89 -4.21 22.13
N PRO A 78 1.65 -5.11 21.17
CA PRO A 78 1.89 -4.81 19.76
C PRO A 78 1.08 -3.59 19.29
N PRO A 79 1.57 -2.79 18.33
CA PRO A 79 0.87 -1.58 17.89
C PRO A 79 -0.48 -1.85 17.24
N PHE A 80 -0.73 -3.04 16.72
CA PHE A 80 -2.02 -3.47 16.22
C PHE A 80 -2.51 -4.69 16.99
N VAL A 81 -3.62 -4.54 17.70
CA VAL A 81 -4.23 -5.58 18.53
C VAL A 81 -5.58 -6.08 17.99
N GLY A 82 -5.95 -5.63 16.82
CA GLY A 82 -7.21 -5.91 16.11
C GLY A 82 -7.83 -4.63 15.55
N GLY A 83 -8.85 -4.78 14.73
CA GLY A 83 -9.48 -3.69 14.02
C GLY A 83 -9.91 -4.09 12.61
N ALA A 84 -9.99 -3.13 11.69
CA ALA A 84 -10.38 -3.35 10.31
C ALA A 84 -9.17 -3.25 9.39
N VAL A 85 -8.87 -4.31 8.64
CA VAL A 85 -7.76 -4.37 7.67
C VAL A 85 -8.33 -4.44 6.27
N GLY A 86 -7.89 -3.57 5.36
CA GLY A 86 -8.49 -3.58 4.04
C GLY A 86 -7.85 -2.65 3.04
N HIS A 87 -8.65 -2.33 2.01
CA HIS A 87 -8.26 -1.43 0.95
C HIS A 87 -9.36 -0.43 0.63
N LEU A 88 -8.93 0.71 0.12
CA LEU A 88 -9.74 1.72 -0.56
C LEU A 88 -9.25 1.79 -2.00
N SER A 89 -10.14 1.55 -2.98
CA SER A 89 -9.83 1.74 -4.39
C SER A 89 -9.68 3.22 -4.72
N TYR A 90 -8.78 3.57 -5.65
CA TYR A 90 -8.62 4.96 -6.13
C TYR A 90 -9.95 5.60 -6.54
N ASP A 91 -10.83 4.80 -7.14
CA ASP A 91 -12.13 5.23 -7.63
C ASP A 91 -13.06 5.75 -6.52
N TRP A 92 -12.78 5.46 -5.23
CA TRP A 92 -13.50 6.07 -4.12
C TRP A 92 -13.37 7.60 -4.07
N ALA A 93 -12.31 8.16 -4.66
CA ALA A 93 -12.15 9.61 -4.80
C ALA A 93 -13.33 10.30 -5.49
N THR A 94 -14.08 9.57 -6.33
CA THR A 94 -15.26 10.10 -7.03
C THR A 94 -16.47 10.33 -6.11
N GLU A 95 -16.48 9.74 -4.92
CA GLU A 95 -17.46 10.00 -3.86
C GLU A 95 -17.06 11.18 -2.97
N LEU A 96 -15.77 11.54 -2.97
CA LEU A 96 -15.21 12.59 -2.13
C LEU A 96 -15.11 13.94 -2.84
N GLU A 97 -14.83 13.91 -4.14
CA GLU A 97 -14.52 15.10 -4.94
C GLU A 97 -15.29 15.04 -6.29
N PRO A 98 -15.54 16.16 -6.95
CA PRO A 98 -16.29 16.23 -8.21
C PRO A 98 -15.44 15.72 -9.40
N VAL A 99 -15.11 14.45 -9.37
CA VAL A 99 -14.33 13.74 -10.39
C VAL A 99 -15.24 12.73 -11.07
N PRO A 100 -15.33 12.71 -12.41
CA PRO A 100 -16.12 11.71 -13.13
C PRO A 100 -15.61 10.29 -12.91
N LEU A 101 -16.47 9.37 -12.47
CA LEU A 101 -16.14 7.95 -12.41
C LEU A 101 -16.19 7.35 -13.83
N PRO A 102 -15.09 6.81 -14.34
CA PRO A 102 -15.11 6.14 -15.63
C PRO A 102 -16.10 4.95 -15.64
N PRO A 103 -16.72 4.63 -16.78
CA PRO A 103 -17.60 3.47 -16.88
C PRO A 103 -16.82 2.19 -16.55
N ALA A 104 -17.53 1.21 -15.97
CA ALA A 104 -16.96 -0.12 -15.77
C ALA A 104 -16.68 -0.78 -17.13
N HIS A 105 -15.52 -1.43 -17.23
CA HIS A 105 -15.13 -2.16 -18.43
C HIS A 105 -15.10 -3.67 -18.13
N PRO A 106 -15.50 -4.56 -19.08
CA PRO A 106 -15.47 -6.02 -18.83
C PRO A 106 -14.11 -6.58 -18.43
N ASP A 107 -13.04 -5.91 -18.85
CA ASP A 107 -11.65 -6.27 -18.50
C ASP A 107 -11.14 -5.67 -17.18
N ASP A 108 -11.98 -4.95 -16.43
CA ASP A 108 -11.60 -4.45 -15.11
C ASP A 108 -11.58 -5.59 -14.09
N ALA A 109 -10.72 -5.48 -13.06
CA ALA A 109 -10.67 -6.46 -11.98
C ALA A 109 -11.97 -6.53 -11.16
N GLY A 110 -12.88 -5.55 -11.33
CA GLY A 110 -14.19 -5.52 -10.69
C GLY A 110 -14.11 -5.48 -9.16
N LEU A 111 -13.13 -4.75 -8.63
CA LEU A 111 -12.95 -4.57 -7.19
C LEU A 111 -14.02 -3.62 -6.64
N PRO A 112 -14.48 -3.82 -5.39
CA PRO A 112 -15.32 -2.83 -4.70
C PRO A 112 -14.53 -1.54 -4.45
N LEU A 113 -15.26 -0.43 -4.20
CA LEU A 113 -14.62 0.85 -3.85
C LEU A 113 -13.81 0.74 -2.55
N MET A 114 -14.24 -0.11 -1.64
CA MET A 114 -13.50 -0.48 -0.43
C MET A 114 -13.90 -1.89 0.02
N ARG A 115 -13.02 -2.54 0.77
CA ARG A 115 -13.31 -3.78 1.48
C ARG A 115 -12.43 -3.87 2.71
N PHE A 116 -13.06 -4.05 3.88
CA PHE A 116 -12.39 -4.25 5.16
C PHE A 116 -12.70 -5.63 5.71
N MET A 117 -11.69 -6.29 6.26
CA MET A 117 -11.75 -7.50 7.06
C MET A 117 -11.78 -7.10 8.53
N LEU A 118 -12.81 -7.49 9.25
CA LEU A 118 -13.01 -7.16 10.65
C LEU A 118 -12.28 -8.20 11.52
N ALA A 119 -11.13 -7.83 12.04
CA ALA A 119 -10.22 -8.71 12.76
C ALA A 119 -10.39 -8.56 14.27
N ASP A 120 -11.27 -9.36 14.88
CA ASP A 120 -11.41 -9.45 16.33
C ASP A 120 -10.29 -10.29 16.98
N SER A 121 -9.62 -11.13 16.22
CA SER A 121 -8.46 -11.91 16.65
C SER A 121 -7.30 -11.76 15.69
N VAL A 122 -6.10 -11.49 16.21
CA VAL A 122 -4.89 -11.20 15.44
C VAL A 122 -3.70 -11.97 15.99
N VAL A 123 -2.80 -12.39 15.13
CA VAL A 123 -1.45 -12.84 15.47
C VAL A 123 -0.48 -11.72 15.11
N ALA A 124 0.25 -11.21 16.09
CA ALA A 124 1.27 -10.18 15.93
C ALA A 124 2.66 -10.76 16.20
N PHE A 125 3.54 -10.77 15.19
CA PHE A 125 4.94 -11.14 15.36
C PHE A 125 5.77 -9.92 15.76
N ASP A 126 6.67 -10.08 16.73
CA ASP A 126 7.76 -9.14 17.06
C ASP A 126 9.08 -9.78 16.64
N HIS A 127 9.64 -9.31 15.53
CA HIS A 127 10.87 -9.86 14.95
C HIS A 127 12.11 -9.58 15.77
N VAL A 128 12.12 -8.49 16.56
CA VAL A 128 13.22 -8.14 17.46
C VAL A 128 13.24 -9.08 18.66
N ARG A 129 12.05 -9.30 19.26
CA ARG A 129 11.91 -10.19 20.42
C ARG A 129 11.80 -11.67 20.05
N ARG A 130 11.58 -11.99 18.76
CA ARG A 130 11.34 -13.33 18.26
C ARG A 130 10.16 -14.00 18.96
N THR A 131 9.08 -13.25 19.14
CA THR A 131 7.86 -13.69 19.76
C THR A 131 6.66 -13.46 18.85
N MET A 132 5.58 -14.20 19.08
CA MET A 132 4.27 -13.92 18.51
C MET A 132 3.25 -13.77 19.62
N SER A 133 2.42 -12.73 19.54
CA SER A 133 1.30 -12.46 20.43
C SER A 133 0.01 -12.89 19.75
N LEU A 134 -0.74 -13.78 20.39
CA LEU A 134 -2.08 -14.20 19.98
C LEU A 134 -3.07 -13.35 20.77
N ILE A 135 -3.87 -12.58 20.06
CA ILE A 135 -4.70 -11.49 20.63
C ILE A 135 -6.16 -11.73 20.24
N GLY A 136 -7.07 -11.63 21.20
CA GLY A 136 -8.49 -11.77 20.92
C GLY A 136 -9.29 -12.38 22.07
N PRO A 137 -10.57 -12.74 21.84
CA PRO A 137 -11.35 -13.47 22.82
C PRO A 137 -10.67 -14.77 23.22
N ARG A 138 -10.73 -15.13 24.51
CA ARG A 138 -10.04 -16.32 25.07
C ARG A 138 -10.20 -17.58 24.23
N LYS A 139 -11.43 -17.91 23.84
CA LYS A 139 -11.71 -19.12 23.01
C LYS A 139 -11.01 -19.07 21.65
N ALA A 140 -10.95 -17.88 21.02
CA ALA A 140 -10.26 -17.71 19.75
C ALA A 140 -8.75 -17.87 19.92
N VAL A 141 -8.16 -17.28 20.97
CA VAL A 141 -6.73 -17.43 21.27
C VAL A 141 -6.36 -18.89 21.55
N GLU A 142 -7.17 -19.64 22.29
CA GLU A 142 -6.97 -21.08 22.52
C GLU A 142 -6.98 -21.87 21.19
N ARG A 143 -7.90 -21.53 20.28
CA ARG A 143 -7.93 -22.14 18.93
C ARG A 143 -6.69 -21.79 18.13
N LEU A 144 -6.23 -20.51 18.16
CA LEU A 144 -5.00 -20.08 17.50
C LEU A 144 -3.77 -20.86 17.99
N VAL A 145 -3.66 -21.12 19.30
CA VAL A 145 -2.57 -21.93 19.87
C VAL A 145 -2.54 -23.32 19.25
N VAL A 146 -3.70 -23.99 19.14
CA VAL A 146 -3.79 -25.33 18.55
C VAL A 146 -3.43 -25.32 17.06
N VAL A 147 -3.88 -24.33 16.32
CA VAL A 147 -3.59 -24.21 14.88
C VAL A 147 -2.09 -23.98 14.65
N LEU A 148 -1.50 -23.03 15.37
CA LEU A 148 -0.10 -22.62 15.18
C LEU A 148 0.93 -23.58 15.80
N SER A 149 0.49 -24.59 16.55
CA SER A 149 1.37 -25.67 17.02
C SER A 149 1.69 -26.71 15.94
N LYS A 150 1.01 -26.66 14.79
CA LYS A 150 1.23 -27.60 13.69
C LYS A 150 2.39 -27.13 12.79
N PRO A 151 3.13 -28.02 12.13
CA PRO A 151 4.08 -27.63 11.10
C PRO A 151 3.32 -27.12 9.85
N PRO A 152 3.78 -26.02 9.20
CA PRO A 152 3.18 -25.60 7.95
C PRO A 152 3.47 -26.60 6.82
N ALA A 153 2.46 -26.83 5.97
CA ALA A 153 2.64 -27.66 4.78
C ALA A 153 3.52 -26.93 3.74
N ALA A 154 4.30 -27.70 2.98
CA ALA A 154 5.05 -27.14 1.86
C ALA A 154 4.09 -26.65 0.78
N ALA A 155 4.24 -25.40 0.34
CA ALA A 155 3.47 -24.88 -0.77
C ALA A 155 3.93 -25.55 -2.08
N ALA A 156 2.99 -26.18 -2.81
CA ALA A 156 3.28 -26.75 -4.12
C ALA A 156 3.46 -25.66 -5.18
N ALA A 157 4.37 -25.90 -6.14
CA ALA A 157 4.48 -25.08 -7.33
C ALA A 157 3.21 -25.22 -8.19
N ALA A 158 2.73 -24.13 -8.77
CA ALA A 158 1.58 -24.15 -9.66
C ALA A 158 2.02 -24.34 -11.11
N PRO A 159 1.24 -25.05 -11.95
CA PRO A 159 1.55 -25.16 -13.37
C PRO A 159 1.46 -23.80 -14.05
N ARG A 160 2.39 -23.56 -14.99
CA ARG A 160 2.42 -22.35 -15.80
C ARG A 160 1.29 -22.40 -16.85
N PRO A 161 0.33 -21.47 -16.86
CA PRO A 161 -0.60 -21.38 -17.96
C PRO A 161 0.09 -20.81 -19.20
N GLU A 162 -0.31 -21.27 -20.38
CA GLU A 162 0.10 -20.66 -21.62
C GLU A 162 -0.65 -19.35 -21.80
N GLY A 163 0.01 -18.21 -21.57
CA GLY A 163 -0.59 -16.90 -21.76
C GLY A 163 0.45 -15.78 -21.75
N ALA A 164 0.49 -14.99 -22.80
CA ALA A 164 1.30 -13.78 -22.84
C ALA A 164 0.64 -12.67 -21.99
N ALA A 165 1.46 -11.82 -21.38
CA ALA A 165 0.97 -10.61 -20.75
C ALA A 165 0.33 -9.70 -21.82
N HIS A 166 -0.90 -9.24 -21.57
CA HIS A 166 -1.63 -8.35 -22.46
C HIS A 166 -1.59 -6.92 -21.90
N ARG A 167 -1.09 -6.00 -22.71
CA ARG A 167 -1.15 -4.57 -22.42
C ARG A 167 -2.52 -4.04 -22.80
N GLU A 168 -3.22 -3.42 -21.86
CA GLU A 168 -4.53 -2.82 -22.13
C GLU A 168 -4.43 -1.46 -22.83
N ILE A 169 -3.27 -0.80 -22.68
CA ILE A 169 -2.95 0.48 -23.31
C ILE A 169 -1.68 0.28 -24.16
N THR A 170 -1.75 0.61 -25.45
CA THR A 170 -0.56 0.55 -26.32
C THR A 170 0.43 1.66 -25.94
N ARG A 171 1.70 1.49 -26.35
CA ARG A 171 2.74 2.50 -26.15
C ARG A 171 2.32 3.86 -26.71
N GLU A 172 1.81 3.88 -27.92
CA GLU A 172 1.41 5.08 -28.65
C GLU A 172 0.29 5.81 -27.93
N ARG A 173 -0.71 5.07 -27.42
CA ARG A 173 -1.81 5.64 -26.66
C ARG A 173 -1.35 6.23 -25.33
N TYR A 174 -0.42 5.56 -24.62
CA TYR A 174 0.13 6.11 -23.37
C TYR A 174 0.97 7.36 -23.65
N MET A 175 1.84 7.34 -24.67
CA MET A 175 2.62 8.51 -25.07
C MET A 175 1.73 9.69 -25.49
N ALA A 176 0.63 9.44 -26.21
CA ALA A 176 -0.35 10.48 -26.52
C ALA A 176 -1.04 11.04 -25.27
N ALA A 177 -1.33 10.20 -24.28
CA ALA A 177 -1.87 10.67 -23.00
C ALA A 177 -0.87 11.55 -22.22
N VAL A 178 0.43 11.22 -22.28
CA VAL A 178 1.49 12.07 -21.71
C VAL A 178 1.54 13.43 -22.42
N GLU A 179 1.47 13.45 -23.75
CA GLU A 179 1.49 14.73 -24.50
C GLU A 179 0.26 15.58 -24.19
N THR A 180 -0.94 14.99 -24.12
CA THR A 180 -2.17 15.70 -23.71
C THR A 180 -2.05 16.24 -22.26
N ALA A 181 -1.44 15.47 -21.34
CA ALA A 181 -1.18 15.94 -19.98
C ALA A 181 -0.25 17.16 -19.97
N ARG A 182 0.81 17.17 -20.82
CA ARG A 182 1.70 18.32 -20.99
C ARG A 182 0.98 19.56 -21.56
N GLU A 183 0.04 19.36 -22.50
CA GLU A 183 -0.80 20.45 -23.03
C GLU A 183 -1.64 21.08 -21.92
N HIS A 184 -2.26 20.30 -21.03
CA HIS A 184 -2.98 20.80 -19.86
C HIS A 184 -2.06 21.56 -18.90
N ILE A 185 -0.84 21.07 -18.67
CA ILE A 185 0.16 21.75 -17.82
C ILE A 185 0.58 23.09 -18.45
N ALA A 186 0.85 23.11 -19.76
CA ALA A 186 1.19 24.33 -20.49
C ALA A 186 0.04 25.35 -20.50
N ALA A 187 -1.21 24.89 -20.49
CA ALA A 187 -2.40 25.74 -20.37
C ALA A 187 -2.63 26.28 -18.96
N GLY A 188 -1.89 25.79 -17.95
CA GLY A 188 -2.01 26.21 -16.56
C GLY A 188 -3.10 25.46 -15.77
N ASP A 189 -3.62 24.36 -16.30
CA ASP A 189 -4.64 23.52 -15.63
C ASP A 189 -4.08 22.78 -14.43
N ALA A 190 -2.81 22.33 -14.50
CA ALA A 190 -2.13 21.60 -13.44
C ALA A 190 -0.61 21.84 -13.49
N PHE A 191 0.07 21.54 -12.37
CA PHE A 191 1.54 21.52 -12.29
C PHE A 191 2.09 20.12 -12.57
N GLN A 192 1.34 19.09 -12.15
CA GLN A 192 1.67 17.68 -12.34
C GLN A 192 0.39 16.87 -12.51
N ILE A 193 0.44 15.87 -13.40
CA ILE A 193 -0.63 14.89 -13.64
C ILE A 193 0.00 13.51 -13.68
N VAL A 194 -0.62 12.50 -13.06
CA VAL A 194 -0.07 11.14 -12.98
C VAL A 194 -0.94 10.13 -13.75
N PRO A 195 -0.87 10.09 -15.10
CA PRO A 195 -1.52 9.05 -15.87
C PRO A 195 -0.84 7.70 -15.67
N SER A 196 -1.60 6.63 -15.85
CA SER A 196 -1.11 5.27 -15.66
C SER A 196 -1.42 4.35 -16.83
N GLN A 197 -0.72 3.20 -16.87
CA GLN A 197 -1.00 2.12 -17.79
C GLN A 197 -1.13 0.80 -17.04
N ARG A 198 -2.04 -0.07 -17.51
CA ARG A 198 -2.33 -1.36 -16.92
C ARG A 198 -1.94 -2.50 -17.84
N LEU A 199 -1.38 -3.53 -17.23
CA LEU A 199 -1.03 -4.80 -17.83
C LEU A 199 -1.90 -5.89 -17.19
N ARG A 200 -2.41 -6.80 -18.00
CA ARG A 200 -3.18 -7.96 -17.59
C ARG A 200 -2.44 -9.23 -17.97
N ARG A 201 -2.35 -10.19 -17.06
CA ARG A 201 -1.70 -11.48 -17.32
C ARG A 201 -2.48 -12.62 -16.68
N GLN A 202 -2.76 -13.65 -17.45
CA GLN A 202 -3.24 -14.92 -16.92
C GLN A 202 -2.12 -15.65 -16.20
N THR A 203 -2.41 -16.23 -15.03
CA THR A 203 -1.45 -16.99 -14.24
C THR A 203 -2.12 -18.10 -13.47
N GLY A 204 -1.44 -19.26 -13.39
CA GLY A 204 -1.82 -20.35 -12.50
C GLY A 204 -1.18 -20.26 -11.11
N ALA A 205 -0.27 -19.31 -10.90
CA ALA A 205 0.36 -19.11 -9.61
C ALA A 205 -0.65 -18.61 -8.58
N SER A 206 -0.64 -19.20 -7.39
CA SER A 206 -1.49 -18.73 -6.30
C SER A 206 -1.04 -17.34 -5.83
N PRO A 207 -1.97 -16.49 -5.32
CA PRO A 207 -1.62 -15.19 -4.73
C PRO A 207 -0.55 -15.31 -3.64
N PHE A 208 -0.60 -16.36 -2.85
CA PHE A 208 0.40 -16.65 -1.82
C PHE A 208 1.79 -16.96 -2.40
N ALA A 209 1.88 -17.72 -3.50
CA ALA A 209 3.15 -17.99 -4.17
C ALA A 209 3.76 -16.70 -4.75
N ILE A 210 2.93 -15.84 -5.36
CA ILE A 210 3.35 -14.53 -5.87
C ILE A 210 3.82 -13.63 -4.73
N TYR A 211 3.11 -13.61 -3.60
CA TYR A 211 3.53 -12.87 -2.40
C TYR A 211 4.92 -13.30 -1.92
N ARG A 212 5.16 -14.61 -1.83
CA ARG A 212 6.47 -15.14 -1.43
C ARG A 212 7.59 -14.74 -2.38
N ALA A 213 7.34 -14.76 -3.68
CA ALA A 213 8.30 -14.30 -4.69
C ALA A 213 8.56 -12.79 -4.54
N LEU A 214 7.49 -12.00 -4.38
CA LEU A 214 7.58 -10.53 -4.26
C LEU A 214 8.41 -10.10 -3.05
N ARG A 215 8.34 -10.83 -1.93
CA ARG A 215 9.20 -10.60 -0.75
C ARG A 215 10.70 -10.69 -1.06
N GLY A 216 11.09 -11.52 -2.01
CA GLY A 216 12.49 -11.66 -2.45
C GLY A 216 12.87 -10.64 -3.53
N VAL A 217 11.97 -10.41 -4.48
CA VAL A 217 12.23 -9.54 -5.64
C VAL A 217 12.22 -8.06 -5.26
N ASN A 218 11.27 -7.64 -4.44
CA ASN A 218 11.05 -6.24 -4.10
C ASN A 218 10.61 -6.05 -2.64
N PRO A 219 11.49 -6.30 -1.66
CA PRO A 219 11.18 -6.04 -0.26
C PRO A 219 10.90 -4.56 -0.03
N SER A 220 9.84 -4.24 0.73
CA SER A 220 9.36 -2.89 0.95
C SER A 220 8.78 -2.71 2.35
N PRO A 221 8.66 -1.48 2.86
CA PRO A 221 8.11 -1.20 4.19
C PRO A 221 6.69 -1.74 4.40
N TYR A 222 5.90 -1.81 3.34
CA TYR A 222 4.53 -2.33 3.36
C TYR A 222 4.40 -3.52 2.42
N MET A 223 4.61 -4.70 2.96
CA MET A 223 4.32 -5.96 2.28
C MET A 223 2.95 -6.45 2.71
N PHE A 224 2.08 -6.79 1.78
CA PHE A 224 0.76 -7.27 2.13
C PHE A 224 0.24 -8.35 1.18
N LEU A 225 -0.55 -9.24 1.77
CA LEU A 225 -1.43 -10.18 1.09
C LEU A 225 -2.82 -10.05 1.71
N LEU A 226 -3.78 -9.53 0.95
CA LEU A 226 -5.19 -9.50 1.33
C LEU A 226 -5.93 -10.52 0.47
N ASP A 227 -6.39 -11.61 1.08
CA ASP A 227 -7.18 -12.67 0.42
C ASP A 227 -8.65 -12.52 0.81
N ASN A 228 -9.43 -11.89 -0.05
CA ASN A 228 -10.86 -11.67 0.15
C ASN A 228 -11.73 -12.86 -0.36
N GLY A 229 -11.11 -13.96 -0.74
CA GLY A 229 -11.80 -15.07 -1.39
C GLY A 229 -12.05 -14.80 -2.87
N ALA A 230 -12.96 -13.88 -3.21
CA ALA A 230 -13.32 -13.55 -4.59
C ALA A 230 -12.22 -12.79 -5.37
N PHE A 231 -11.37 -12.08 -4.69
CA PHE A 231 -10.21 -11.37 -5.24
C PHE A 231 -9.09 -11.27 -4.21
N GLN A 232 -7.87 -11.06 -4.68
CA GLN A 232 -6.71 -10.89 -3.80
C GLN A 232 -5.92 -9.63 -4.20
N LEU A 233 -5.29 -9.01 -3.19
CA LEU A 233 -4.32 -7.94 -3.39
C LEU A 233 -2.97 -8.39 -2.82
N VAL A 234 -1.95 -8.38 -3.67
CA VAL A 234 -0.57 -8.75 -3.33
C VAL A 234 0.31 -7.57 -3.63
N GLY A 235 1.02 -7.06 -2.65
CA GLY A 235 1.80 -5.85 -2.89
C GLY A 235 3.02 -5.67 -2.01
N SER A 236 3.87 -4.76 -2.47
CA SER A 236 5.10 -4.31 -1.82
C SER A 236 5.26 -2.80 -1.97
N SER A 237 4.44 -2.04 -1.24
CA SER A 237 4.42 -0.59 -1.33
C SER A 237 5.58 0.04 -0.55
N PRO A 238 6.33 0.95 -1.18
CA PRO A 238 7.38 1.70 -0.49
C PRO A 238 6.86 2.94 0.23
N GLU A 239 5.60 3.34 0.03
CA GLU A 239 5.13 4.69 0.35
C GLU A 239 3.94 4.67 1.31
N VAL A 240 4.08 5.40 2.42
CA VAL A 240 2.99 5.70 3.37
C VAL A 240 1.92 6.50 2.64
N HIS A 241 0.64 6.15 2.80
CA HIS A 241 -0.46 7.04 2.47
C HIS A 241 -0.68 8.04 3.61
N VAL A 242 -1.11 7.56 4.78
CA VAL A 242 -1.26 8.38 5.99
C VAL A 242 -1.24 7.51 7.23
N ARG A 243 -0.69 8.04 8.33
CA ARG A 243 -0.73 7.45 9.66
C ARG A 243 -1.46 8.36 10.64
N LEU A 244 -2.09 7.72 11.61
CA LEU A 244 -2.68 8.35 12.78
C LEU A 244 -2.28 7.56 14.01
N ASP A 245 -1.53 8.18 14.91
CA ASP A 245 -1.16 7.58 16.17
C ASP A 245 -2.28 7.76 17.22
N LEU A 246 -2.24 6.96 18.30
CA LEU A 246 -3.23 7.00 19.39
C LEU A 246 -3.30 8.35 20.13
N ASP A 247 -2.24 9.16 20.07
CA ASP A 247 -2.21 10.51 20.64
C ASP A 247 -2.78 11.59 19.69
N GLY A 248 -3.33 11.17 18.54
CA GLY A 248 -3.88 12.06 17.53
C GLY A 248 -2.83 12.68 16.58
N THR A 249 -1.58 12.26 16.65
CA THR A 249 -0.54 12.70 15.70
C THR A 249 -0.80 12.09 14.33
N CYS A 250 -1.01 12.95 13.33
CA CYS A 250 -1.11 12.58 11.91
C CYS A 250 0.26 12.69 11.24
N GLU A 251 0.61 11.74 10.38
CA GLU A 251 1.84 11.78 9.57
C GLU A 251 1.55 11.53 8.10
N LEU A 252 2.05 12.42 7.25
CA LEU A 252 2.23 12.22 5.81
C LEU A 252 3.72 12.26 5.48
N ARG A 253 4.13 11.44 4.50
CA ARG A 253 5.54 11.29 4.18
C ARG A 253 5.79 11.42 2.68
N PRO A 254 5.79 12.66 2.13
CA PRO A 254 6.09 12.90 0.74
C PRO A 254 7.46 12.37 0.34
N ILE A 255 7.51 11.68 -0.79
CA ILE A 255 8.72 11.10 -1.39
C ILE A 255 8.78 11.59 -2.84
N ALA A 256 9.92 12.16 -3.25
CA ALA A 256 10.16 12.59 -4.63
C ALA A 256 11.62 12.38 -5.05
N GLY A 257 11.84 12.36 -6.34
CA GLY A 257 13.16 12.14 -6.93
C GLY A 257 13.70 10.74 -6.66
N THR A 258 14.47 10.20 -7.56
CA THR A 258 15.05 8.85 -7.43
C THR A 258 16.45 8.82 -8.04
N ARG A 259 17.40 8.20 -7.30
CA ARG A 259 18.70 7.79 -7.87
C ARG A 259 18.96 6.34 -7.50
N PRO A 260 19.67 5.60 -8.35
CA PRO A 260 20.09 4.24 -8.03
C PRO A 260 21.11 4.25 -6.88
N ARG A 261 21.22 3.13 -6.18
CA ARG A 261 22.29 2.89 -5.21
C ARG A 261 23.56 2.49 -5.93
N SER A 262 24.71 2.78 -5.34
CA SER A 262 26.01 2.26 -5.76
C SER A 262 26.67 1.43 -4.67
N ALA A 263 27.36 0.36 -5.05
CA ALA A 263 28.21 -0.40 -4.14
C ALA A 263 29.45 0.41 -3.69
N ASP A 264 29.91 1.35 -4.53
CA ASP A 264 30.96 2.30 -4.19
C ASP A 264 30.36 3.45 -3.35
N ARG A 265 30.88 3.62 -2.14
CA ARG A 265 30.36 4.63 -1.19
C ARG A 265 30.54 6.07 -1.72
N ALA A 266 31.65 6.37 -2.36
CA ALA A 266 31.90 7.72 -2.87
C ALA A 266 30.92 8.07 -4.00
N GLN A 267 30.64 7.10 -4.88
CA GLN A 267 29.65 7.23 -5.93
C GLN A 267 28.22 7.32 -5.36
N ASP A 268 27.88 6.52 -4.35
CA ASP A 268 26.57 6.58 -3.66
C ASP A 268 26.33 7.95 -3.01
N ASP A 269 27.35 8.51 -2.37
CA ASP A 269 27.30 9.86 -1.79
C ASP A 269 27.24 10.96 -2.88
N ALA A 270 27.91 10.77 -4.01
CA ALA A 270 27.81 11.69 -5.15
C ALA A 270 26.41 11.71 -5.76
N LEU A 271 25.77 10.53 -5.94
CA LEU A 271 24.38 10.42 -6.41
C LEU A 271 23.37 11.07 -5.42
N ALA A 272 23.60 10.94 -4.12
CA ALA A 272 22.79 11.61 -3.10
C ALA A 272 22.92 13.15 -3.19
N ASN A 273 24.12 13.66 -3.39
CA ASN A 273 24.37 15.09 -3.56
C ASN A 273 23.77 15.61 -4.86
N GLU A 274 23.89 14.86 -5.95
CA GLU A 274 23.24 15.19 -7.24
C GLU A 274 21.73 15.30 -7.09
N LEU A 275 21.10 14.32 -6.41
CA LEU A 275 19.67 14.33 -6.13
C LEU A 275 19.23 15.58 -5.37
N LEU A 276 19.96 15.96 -4.31
CA LEU A 276 19.69 17.17 -3.54
C LEU A 276 19.98 18.47 -4.30
N ALA A 277 20.89 18.44 -5.27
CA ALA A 277 21.21 19.60 -6.12
C ALA A 277 20.24 19.80 -7.28
N SER A 278 19.47 18.77 -7.66
CA SER A 278 18.50 18.80 -8.75
C SER A 278 17.36 19.79 -8.44
N GLU A 279 17.30 20.89 -9.16
CA GLU A 279 16.22 21.89 -9.02
C GLU A 279 14.86 21.30 -9.34
N LYS A 280 14.75 20.40 -10.34
CA LYS A 280 13.54 19.70 -10.73
C LYS A 280 13.02 18.83 -9.58
N ASP A 281 13.87 17.92 -9.06
CA ASP A 281 13.47 16.99 -7.98
C ASP A 281 13.07 17.74 -6.71
N ARG A 282 13.77 18.84 -6.39
CA ARG A 282 13.45 19.70 -5.25
C ARG A 282 12.12 20.45 -5.44
N ALA A 283 11.85 20.99 -6.64
CA ALA A 283 10.60 21.70 -6.93
C ALA A 283 9.40 20.76 -6.82
N GLU A 284 9.51 19.55 -7.38
CA GLU A 284 8.51 18.49 -7.23
C GLU A 284 8.29 18.14 -5.76
N HIS A 285 9.38 17.97 -5.00
CA HIS A 285 9.29 17.62 -3.59
C HIS A 285 8.60 18.72 -2.75
N VAL A 286 8.90 19.99 -2.99
CA VAL A 286 8.23 21.14 -2.33
C VAL A 286 6.73 21.12 -2.63
N MET A 287 6.35 20.87 -3.89
CA MET A 287 4.95 20.77 -4.30
C MET A 287 4.22 19.66 -3.53
N LEU A 288 4.84 18.48 -3.38
CA LEU A 288 4.26 17.35 -2.63
C LEU A 288 4.17 17.64 -1.12
N VAL A 289 5.16 18.33 -0.55
CA VAL A 289 5.12 18.78 0.86
C VAL A 289 3.98 19.78 1.06
N ASP A 290 3.79 20.73 0.16
CA ASP A 290 2.71 21.71 0.26
C ASP A 290 1.34 21.06 0.10
N LEU A 291 1.22 20.05 -0.78
CA LEU A 291 0.01 19.25 -0.92
C LEU A 291 -0.30 18.48 0.39
N ALA A 292 0.70 17.84 0.99
CA ALA A 292 0.54 17.16 2.28
C ALA A 292 0.12 18.11 3.41
N ARG A 293 0.69 19.32 3.45
CA ARG A 293 0.29 20.38 4.40
C ARG A 293 -1.15 20.83 4.18
N ASN A 294 -1.59 20.95 2.93
CA ASN A 294 -2.96 21.30 2.59
C ASN A 294 -3.93 20.18 3.01
N ASP A 295 -3.62 18.93 2.71
CA ASP A 295 -4.44 17.77 3.07
C ASP A 295 -4.63 17.69 4.60
N LEU A 296 -3.55 17.77 5.40
CA LEU A 296 -3.63 17.81 6.85
C LEU A 296 -4.35 19.05 7.38
N GLY A 297 -4.21 20.20 6.70
CA GLY A 297 -4.88 21.46 7.07
C GLY A 297 -6.39 21.40 7.10
N ARG A 298 -6.98 20.40 6.42
CA ARG A 298 -8.43 20.19 6.38
C ARG A 298 -8.97 19.61 7.71
N VAL A 299 -8.14 18.86 8.46
CA VAL A 299 -8.59 18.07 9.63
C VAL A 299 -7.74 18.26 10.88
N CYS A 300 -6.55 18.84 10.78
CA CYS A 300 -5.68 19.08 11.93
C CYS A 300 -5.93 20.46 12.58
N GLU A 301 -5.50 20.58 13.84
CA GLU A 301 -5.55 21.83 14.59
C GLU A 301 -4.77 22.96 13.88
N PRO A 302 -5.35 24.16 13.80
CA PRO A 302 -4.63 25.31 13.22
C PRO A 302 -3.30 25.58 13.93
N GLY A 303 -2.22 25.67 13.14
CA GLY A 303 -0.86 25.89 13.67
C GLY A 303 -0.13 24.66 14.15
N SER A 304 -0.76 23.47 14.14
CA SER A 304 -0.11 22.20 14.53
C SER A 304 0.75 21.61 13.41
N ILE A 305 0.52 22.01 12.16
CA ILE A 305 1.19 21.41 11.00
C ILE A 305 2.65 21.84 10.96
N ARG A 306 3.55 20.86 10.95
CA ARG A 306 5.00 21.08 10.93
C ARG A 306 5.69 20.10 9.99
N VAL A 307 6.75 20.56 9.32
CA VAL A 307 7.68 19.72 8.56
C VAL A 307 8.87 19.41 9.45
N ALA A 308 8.94 18.23 10.01
CA ALA A 308 9.94 17.86 11.02
C ALA A 308 11.28 17.46 10.41
N ARG A 309 11.26 16.75 9.28
CA ARG A 309 12.43 16.45 8.46
C ARG A 309 12.13 16.96 7.06
N SER A 310 12.99 17.81 6.52
CA SER A 310 12.79 18.43 5.22
C SER A 310 13.92 18.02 4.30
N MET A 311 13.58 17.44 3.14
CA MET A 311 14.51 17.09 2.06
C MET A 311 15.70 16.22 2.52
N VAL A 312 15.43 15.17 3.30
CA VAL A 312 16.46 14.21 3.73
C VAL A 312 16.57 13.12 2.67
N VAL A 313 17.82 12.76 2.28
CA VAL A 313 18.02 11.59 1.41
C VAL A 313 17.92 10.33 2.25
N GLU A 314 16.94 9.51 1.93
CA GLU A 314 16.81 8.16 2.48
C GLU A 314 17.29 7.12 1.47
N ARG A 315 18.11 6.20 1.96
CA ARG A 315 18.74 5.14 1.16
C ARG A 315 18.05 3.82 1.42
N TYR A 316 17.40 3.30 0.38
CA TYR A 316 16.79 1.97 0.36
C TYR A 316 17.73 0.94 -0.27
N SER A 317 17.31 -0.29 -0.44
CA SER A 317 18.15 -1.38 -0.98
C SER A 317 18.69 -1.09 -2.38
N HIS A 318 17.85 -0.55 -3.28
CA HIS A 318 18.20 -0.36 -4.70
C HIS A 318 18.17 1.10 -5.16
N VAL A 319 17.49 1.96 -4.42
CA VAL A 319 17.28 3.36 -4.77
C VAL A 319 17.44 4.26 -3.55
N MET A 320 17.59 5.57 -3.78
CA MET A 320 17.50 6.61 -2.78
C MET A 320 16.51 7.68 -3.22
N HIS A 321 15.85 8.31 -2.27
CA HIS A 321 14.84 9.33 -2.49
C HIS A 321 15.01 10.54 -1.59
N ILE A 322 14.47 11.69 -2.00
CA ILE A 322 14.25 12.83 -1.11
C ILE A 322 12.96 12.58 -0.33
N VAL A 323 13.02 12.66 0.97
CA VAL A 323 11.90 12.41 1.88
C VAL A 323 11.72 13.58 2.84
N SER A 324 10.47 13.94 3.11
CA SER A 324 10.09 14.85 4.21
C SER A 324 8.99 14.21 5.06
N ASN A 325 8.95 14.57 6.36
CA ASN A 325 7.86 14.16 7.24
C ASN A 325 7.01 15.39 7.57
N VAL A 326 5.72 15.34 7.27
CA VAL A 326 4.73 16.37 7.61
C VAL A 326 3.83 15.81 8.68
N PHE A 327 3.82 16.48 9.84
CA PHE A 327 2.99 16.09 10.99
C PHE A 327 1.91 17.14 11.23
N GLY A 328 0.80 16.70 11.81
CA GLY A 328 -0.27 17.55 12.33
C GLY A 328 -0.92 16.89 13.54
N GLN A 329 -1.62 17.66 14.37
CA GLN A 329 -2.46 17.15 15.44
C GLN A 329 -3.90 17.11 14.97
N LEU A 330 -4.53 15.94 14.95
CA LEU A 330 -5.93 15.77 14.59
C LEU A 330 -6.82 16.57 15.55
N ARG A 331 -7.83 17.28 15.03
CA ARG A 331 -8.81 17.96 15.88
C ARG A 331 -9.66 16.95 16.65
N GLU A 332 -10.12 17.32 17.83
CA GLU A 332 -10.95 16.45 18.69
C GLU A 332 -12.30 16.05 18.07
N ASP A 333 -12.83 16.86 17.14
CA ASP A 333 -14.07 16.56 16.39
C ASP A 333 -13.86 15.69 15.14
N GLN A 334 -12.62 15.26 14.87
CA GLN A 334 -12.22 14.47 13.72
C GLN A 334 -11.74 13.08 14.15
N ASP A 335 -11.76 12.14 13.21
CA ASP A 335 -11.37 10.74 13.40
C ASP A 335 -10.52 10.21 12.22
N ALA A 336 -10.15 8.94 12.27
CA ALA A 336 -9.41 8.28 11.20
C ALA A 336 -10.13 8.33 9.85
N ALA A 337 -11.46 8.24 9.82
CA ALA A 337 -12.23 8.34 8.58
C ALA A 337 -12.17 9.74 7.98
N SER A 338 -12.25 10.77 8.82
CA SER A 338 -12.09 12.17 8.40
C SER A 338 -10.71 12.43 7.82
N LEU A 339 -9.66 11.88 8.46
CA LEU A 339 -8.28 11.98 7.99
C LEU A 339 -8.10 11.26 6.65
N LEU A 340 -8.65 10.05 6.48
CA LEU A 340 -8.65 9.35 5.20
C LEU A 340 -9.32 10.18 4.11
N ARG A 341 -10.52 10.72 4.33
CA ARG A 341 -11.22 11.55 3.35
C ARG A 341 -10.45 12.80 2.98
N ALA A 342 -9.75 13.42 3.93
CA ALA A 342 -8.97 14.63 3.69
C ALA A 342 -7.70 14.39 2.85
N THR A 343 -7.07 13.22 3.00
CA THR A 343 -5.78 12.90 2.37
C THR A 343 -5.92 12.08 1.08
N PHE A 344 -7.09 11.48 0.84
CA PHE A 344 -7.32 10.55 -0.29
C PHE A 344 -7.67 11.27 -1.60
N PRO A 345 -7.18 10.75 -2.75
CA PRO A 345 -6.06 9.85 -2.87
C PRO A 345 -4.72 10.58 -2.67
N ALA A 346 -3.64 9.82 -2.54
CA ALA A 346 -2.31 10.40 -2.42
C ALA A 346 -1.96 11.30 -3.61
N GLY A 347 -1.31 12.43 -3.32
CA GLY A 347 -0.90 13.41 -4.33
C GLY A 347 0.07 12.85 -5.37
N THR A 348 0.96 11.94 -4.94
CA THR A 348 1.93 11.25 -5.78
C THR A 348 1.29 10.32 -6.83
N LEU A 349 -0.01 10.01 -6.70
CA LEU A 349 -0.78 9.18 -7.64
C LEU A 349 -1.88 9.95 -8.37
N SER A 350 -2.08 11.21 -8.05
CA SER A 350 -3.05 12.10 -8.70
C SER A 350 -2.37 13.25 -9.42
N GLY A 351 -1.75 14.15 -8.70
CA GLY A 351 -1.10 15.36 -9.19
C GLY A 351 -1.54 16.61 -8.44
N ALA A 352 -1.17 17.77 -8.95
CA ALA A 352 -1.42 19.05 -8.32
C ALA A 352 -1.90 20.09 -9.36
N PRO A 353 -3.02 20.82 -9.13
CA PRO A 353 -3.98 20.66 -8.03
C PRO A 353 -4.75 19.34 -8.10
N LYS A 354 -4.96 18.68 -6.95
CA LYS A 354 -5.45 17.28 -6.84
C LYS A 354 -6.73 17.02 -7.65
N VAL A 355 -7.78 17.79 -7.44
CA VAL A 355 -9.08 17.56 -8.09
C VAL A 355 -8.99 17.72 -9.61
N ARG A 356 -8.31 18.77 -10.10
CA ARG A 356 -8.17 18.98 -11.54
C ARG A 356 -7.32 17.89 -12.19
N ALA A 357 -6.23 17.48 -11.56
CA ALA A 357 -5.40 16.38 -12.04
C ALA A 357 -6.21 15.06 -12.15
N MET A 358 -7.04 14.73 -11.14
CA MET A 358 -7.91 13.56 -11.18
C MET A 358 -8.97 13.62 -12.29
N GLN A 359 -9.54 14.80 -12.58
CA GLN A 359 -10.48 14.98 -13.71
C GLN A 359 -9.79 14.68 -15.03
N ILE A 360 -8.61 15.24 -15.26
CA ILE A 360 -7.82 14.99 -16.47
C ILE A 360 -7.43 13.51 -16.58
N ILE A 361 -7.00 12.88 -15.50
CA ILE A 361 -6.70 11.44 -15.47
C ILE A 361 -7.91 10.61 -15.89
N SER A 362 -9.10 10.94 -15.39
CA SER A 362 -10.36 10.24 -15.78
C SER A 362 -10.63 10.34 -17.27
N GLU A 363 -10.37 11.50 -17.87
CA GLU A 363 -10.53 11.74 -19.31
C GLU A 363 -9.50 10.98 -20.16
N LEU A 364 -8.24 10.91 -19.69
CA LEU A 364 -7.14 10.25 -20.38
C LEU A 364 -7.23 8.72 -20.32
N GLU A 365 -7.43 8.17 -19.15
CA GLU A 365 -7.44 6.72 -18.93
C GLU A 365 -8.74 6.08 -19.37
N ARG A 366 -9.89 6.73 -19.12
CA ARG A 366 -11.25 6.24 -19.45
C ARG A 366 -11.55 4.86 -18.88
N ARG A 367 -10.90 4.50 -17.77
CA ARG A 367 -11.02 3.23 -17.07
C ARG A 367 -10.90 3.44 -15.57
N ARG A 368 -11.53 2.55 -14.82
CA ARG A 368 -11.37 2.50 -13.36
C ARG A 368 -10.00 1.98 -13.01
N ARG A 369 -9.36 2.62 -12.05
CA ARG A 369 -8.05 2.19 -11.53
C ARG A 369 -8.14 1.01 -10.58
N GLY A 370 -9.28 0.84 -9.90
CA GLY A 370 -9.42 -0.13 -8.84
C GLY A 370 -8.46 0.14 -7.69
N ALA A 371 -7.72 -0.86 -7.25
CA ALA A 371 -6.79 -0.73 -6.14
C ALA A 371 -5.60 0.21 -6.43
N TYR A 372 -5.14 0.31 -7.69
CA TYR A 372 -3.95 1.11 -8.01
C TYR A 372 -4.14 2.59 -7.68
N GLY A 373 -3.23 3.13 -6.87
CA GLY A 373 -3.28 4.53 -6.40
C GLY A 373 -4.29 4.77 -5.26
N GLY A 374 -4.96 3.71 -4.79
CA GLY A 374 -5.77 3.72 -3.59
C GLY A 374 -4.93 3.55 -2.31
N ALA A 375 -5.55 3.11 -1.22
CA ALA A 375 -4.89 2.89 0.06
C ALA A 375 -5.10 1.46 0.57
N ILE A 376 -4.10 0.93 1.28
CA ILE A 376 -4.13 -0.39 1.93
C ILE A 376 -3.52 -0.27 3.32
N GLY A 377 -4.16 -0.88 4.32
CA GLY A 377 -3.66 -0.86 5.68
C GLY A 377 -4.69 -1.25 6.70
N TYR A 378 -4.60 -0.67 7.88
CA TYR A 378 -5.52 -0.97 8.96
C TYR A 378 -6.03 0.29 9.68
N LEU A 379 -7.23 0.14 10.25
CA LEU A 379 -7.83 1.00 11.26
C LEU A 379 -7.83 0.18 12.56
N GLY A 380 -7.06 0.61 13.56
CA GLY A 380 -6.88 -0.13 14.80
C GLY A 380 -7.98 0.10 15.82
N PHE A 381 -8.13 -0.82 16.77
CA PHE A 381 -8.89 -0.56 17.98
C PHE A 381 -8.22 0.58 18.76
N GLY A 382 -9.00 1.57 19.15
CA GLY A 382 -8.48 2.78 19.81
C GLY A 382 -8.34 3.98 18.87
N GLY A 383 -8.55 3.78 17.56
CA GLY A 383 -8.65 4.86 16.58
C GLY A 383 -7.34 5.18 15.84
N ASP A 384 -6.26 4.42 16.10
CA ASP A 384 -5.04 4.51 15.30
C ASP A 384 -5.21 3.96 13.88
N MET A 385 -4.36 4.39 12.98
CA MET A 385 -4.40 3.99 11.57
C MET A 385 -3.01 3.99 10.96
N ASP A 386 -2.71 2.97 10.15
CA ASP A 386 -1.51 2.95 9.30
C ASP A 386 -1.87 2.42 7.92
N THR A 387 -1.71 3.28 6.90
CA THR A 387 -2.04 2.96 5.52
C THR A 387 -0.91 3.32 4.57
N CYS A 388 -0.71 2.49 3.56
CA CYS A 388 0.19 2.74 2.44
C CYS A 388 -0.58 3.02 1.15
N ILE A 389 0.09 3.64 0.19
CA ILE A 389 -0.44 3.81 -1.15
C ILE A 389 -0.40 2.45 -1.88
N ALA A 390 -1.49 2.08 -2.56
CA ALA A 390 -1.54 0.83 -3.32
C ALA A 390 -0.79 0.97 -4.65
N ILE A 391 0.53 0.96 -4.58
CA ILE A 391 1.47 0.86 -5.70
C ILE A 391 2.33 -0.38 -5.57
N ARG A 392 3.00 -0.79 -6.63
CA ARG A 392 3.71 -2.08 -6.64
C ARG A 392 2.79 -3.22 -6.16
N THR A 393 1.54 -3.16 -6.64
CA THR A 393 0.43 -4.01 -6.22
C THR A 393 -0.11 -4.78 -7.40
N ILE A 394 -0.38 -6.06 -7.19
CA ILE A 394 -1.04 -6.97 -8.12
C ILE A 394 -2.44 -7.22 -7.56
N ALA A 395 -3.48 -6.85 -8.30
CA ALA A 395 -4.82 -7.32 -8.03
C ALA A 395 -5.04 -8.63 -8.79
N MET A 396 -5.62 -9.63 -8.11
CA MET A 396 -5.86 -10.94 -8.71
C MET A 396 -7.34 -11.30 -8.62
N ARG A 397 -7.90 -11.77 -9.72
CA ARG A 397 -9.26 -12.29 -9.78
C ARG A 397 -9.38 -13.32 -10.90
N ASP A 398 -10.02 -14.46 -10.62
CA ASP A 398 -10.33 -15.51 -11.60
C ASP A 398 -9.10 -15.95 -12.43
N GLY A 399 -7.92 -16.08 -11.79
CA GLY A 399 -6.68 -16.47 -12.45
C GLY A 399 -6.02 -15.37 -13.28
N VAL A 400 -6.51 -14.14 -13.23
CA VAL A 400 -5.93 -12.99 -13.91
C VAL A 400 -5.25 -12.06 -12.92
N ALA A 401 -3.99 -11.70 -13.20
CA ALA A 401 -3.22 -10.70 -12.49
C ALA A 401 -3.29 -9.35 -13.24
N TYR A 402 -3.63 -8.30 -12.51
CA TYR A 402 -3.71 -6.90 -12.97
C TYR A 402 -2.58 -6.12 -12.33
N LEU A 403 -1.69 -5.58 -13.14
CA LEU A 403 -0.52 -4.81 -12.73
C LEU A 403 -0.65 -3.41 -13.32
N GLN A 404 -0.49 -2.37 -12.49
CA GLN A 404 -0.63 -0.98 -12.97
C GLN A 404 0.50 -0.11 -12.44
N ALA A 405 0.97 0.82 -13.27
CA ALA A 405 1.97 1.82 -12.92
C ALA A 405 1.74 3.10 -13.71
N GLY A 406 2.13 4.22 -13.12
CA GLY A 406 2.08 5.55 -13.72
C GLY A 406 3.35 6.34 -13.48
N ALA A 407 3.45 7.48 -14.14
CA ALA A 407 4.53 8.43 -14.01
C ALA A 407 3.97 9.85 -13.80
N GLY A 408 4.69 10.66 -13.04
CA GLY A 408 4.33 12.05 -12.75
C GLY A 408 4.74 12.97 -13.90
N ILE A 409 3.78 13.34 -14.73
CA ILE A 409 4.01 14.19 -15.90
C ILE A 409 4.11 15.65 -15.47
N VAL A 410 5.19 16.30 -15.89
CA VAL A 410 5.46 17.72 -15.75
C VAL A 410 5.74 18.33 -17.13
N ALA A 411 5.94 19.66 -17.21
CA ALA A 411 6.14 20.36 -18.48
C ALA A 411 7.29 19.78 -19.34
N ASP A 412 8.36 19.32 -18.70
CA ASP A 412 9.57 18.84 -19.36
C ASP A 412 9.57 17.32 -19.59
N SER A 413 8.49 16.61 -19.25
CA SER A 413 8.43 15.14 -19.40
C SER A 413 8.56 14.70 -20.86
N ASP A 414 9.36 13.67 -21.12
CA ASP A 414 9.44 13.02 -22.44
C ASP A 414 8.50 11.81 -22.47
N PRO A 415 7.55 11.71 -23.43
CA PRO A 415 6.58 10.62 -23.49
C PRO A 415 7.19 9.22 -23.55
N ALA A 416 8.37 9.05 -24.22
CA ALA A 416 9.02 7.75 -24.34
C ALA A 416 9.70 7.35 -23.02
N ASP A 417 10.32 8.30 -22.34
CA ASP A 417 10.97 8.07 -21.05
C ASP A 417 9.93 7.73 -19.96
N GLU A 418 8.81 8.47 -19.91
CA GLU A 418 7.72 8.21 -18.96
C GLU A 418 7.06 6.84 -19.21
N HIS A 419 6.90 6.44 -20.48
CA HIS A 419 6.46 5.10 -20.81
C HIS A 419 7.44 4.03 -20.30
N GLN A 420 8.74 4.23 -20.52
CA GLN A 420 9.76 3.29 -20.05
C GLN A 420 9.81 3.21 -18.52
N GLU A 421 9.64 4.33 -17.84
CA GLU A 421 9.56 4.38 -16.37
C GLU A 421 8.41 3.51 -15.85
N CYS A 422 7.22 3.60 -16.45
CA CYS A 422 6.11 2.73 -16.10
C CYS A 422 6.45 1.25 -16.29
N LEU A 423 7.11 0.88 -17.38
CA LEU A 423 7.53 -0.51 -17.63
C LEU A 423 8.54 -0.99 -16.58
N ASN A 424 9.49 -0.15 -16.19
CA ASN A 424 10.45 -0.47 -15.13
C ASN A 424 9.75 -0.70 -13.79
N LYS A 425 8.72 0.12 -13.48
CA LYS A 425 7.90 -0.05 -12.27
C LYS A 425 7.08 -1.35 -12.27
N LEU A 426 6.68 -1.85 -13.44
CA LEU A 426 5.95 -3.11 -13.59
C LEU A 426 6.86 -4.35 -13.59
N ALA A 427 8.14 -4.20 -13.92
CA ALA A 427 9.06 -5.32 -14.13
C ALA A 427 9.20 -6.23 -12.89
N ALA A 428 9.32 -5.64 -11.69
CA ALA A 428 9.44 -6.41 -10.45
C ALA A 428 8.19 -7.25 -10.16
N LEU A 429 7.00 -6.73 -10.48
CA LEU A 429 5.73 -7.46 -10.32
C LEU A 429 5.65 -8.62 -11.31
N GLY A 430 6.07 -8.41 -12.56
CA GLY A 430 6.15 -9.46 -13.58
C GLY A 430 7.12 -10.57 -13.17
N ALA A 431 8.31 -10.21 -12.69
CA ALA A 431 9.32 -11.16 -12.20
C ALA A 431 8.81 -11.99 -11.01
N ALA A 432 8.04 -11.39 -10.11
CA ALA A 432 7.43 -12.13 -8.99
C ALA A 432 6.42 -13.18 -9.47
N ILE A 433 5.63 -12.89 -10.51
CA ILE A 433 4.73 -13.87 -11.12
C ILE A 433 5.55 -14.99 -11.79
N ASP A 434 6.60 -14.64 -12.57
CA ASP A 434 7.47 -15.62 -13.23
C ASP A 434 8.11 -16.59 -12.23
N GLN A 435 8.65 -16.06 -11.12
CA GLN A 435 9.23 -16.91 -10.06
C GLN A 435 8.18 -17.80 -9.40
N ALA A 436 6.97 -17.26 -9.13
CA ALA A 436 5.89 -18.04 -8.53
C ALA A 436 5.42 -19.19 -9.44
N GLU A 437 5.39 -18.99 -10.76
CA GLU A 437 5.04 -20.00 -11.75
C GLU A 437 6.10 -21.08 -11.91
N THR A 438 7.37 -20.71 -11.82
CA THR A 438 8.48 -21.68 -11.95
C THR A 438 8.78 -22.42 -10.65
N GLY A 439 8.32 -21.92 -9.50
CA GLY A 439 8.67 -22.43 -8.17
C GLY A 439 10.13 -22.19 -7.77
N VAL A 440 10.87 -21.39 -8.56
CA VAL A 440 12.27 -21.01 -8.29
C VAL A 440 12.26 -19.64 -7.64
N TYR A 441 12.52 -19.61 -6.35
CA TYR A 441 12.63 -18.38 -5.56
C TYR A 441 14.11 -18.05 -5.38
N GLY A 442 14.57 -16.96 -5.96
CA GLY A 442 15.93 -16.47 -5.83
C GLY A 442 16.05 -15.05 -6.36
N PRO A 443 17.14 -14.34 -5.99
CA PRO A 443 17.41 -13.00 -6.50
C PRO A 443 17.67 -13.02 -8.01
#